data_2e707b003ace337930ddc580472a2cfe
#
_entry.id   2e707b003ace337930ddc580472a2cfe
#
_cell.length_a   1.000
_cell.length_b   1.000
_cell.length_c   1.000
_cell.angle_alpha   90.00
_cell.angle_beta   90.00
_cell.angle_gamma   90.00
#
_symmetry.space_group_name_H-M   'P 1'
#
loop_
_entity.id
_entity.type
_entity.pdbx_description
1 polymer ?
#
loop_
_entity_poly.entity_id
_entity_poly.type
_entity_poly.pdbx_seq_one_letter_code
_entity_poly.pdbx_strand_id
1 'polypeptide(L)'
;MTDKIISVGIVQQKNGNNMEENRERLAASIRECKSKGARLVVLQELHDGLYFCQTEDVDNFDRAVEIPGASTDFYSEIARHEEVVLVTSLFEKRAPGLYHNTAVVFEKDGSLAGKYRKMHIPDDPAYYEKFYFTPGDSGFMPIETSAGKLGVLVCWDQWYPEAARLMALAGAEMLIYPTAIGWESSDNDDEKQRQLDAWITVQRGHAVANGLPLIAVNRTGHESDPSGQTNGIQFWGNSFVCGPQGEMLFRASAGNAETV
;
A
#
# COMPACT_ATOMS: atom_id res chain seq x y z
N MET A 1 4.29 27.57 -14.34
CA MET A 1 4.64 26.25 -13.74
C MET A 1 4.61 25.26 -14.88
N THR A 2 5.72 24.61 -15.19
CA THR A 2 5.68 23.52 -16.17
C THR A 2 4.93 22.36 -15.54
N ASP A 3 3.85 21.91 -16.17
CA ASP A 3 3.10 20.72 -15.75
C ASP A 3 4.07 19.53 -15.72
N LYS A 4 4.41 19.10 -14.51
CA LYS A 4 5.32 17.97 -14.31
C LYS A 4 4.52 16.69 -14.40
N ILE A 5 4.44 16.11 -15.59
CA ILE A 5 3.83 14.79 -15.80
C ILE A 5 4.77 13.73 -15.22
N ILE A 6 4.23 12.84 -14.40
CA ILE A 6 4.93 11.68 -13.88
C ILE A 6 4.20 10.41 -14.30
N SER A 7 4.96 9.42 -14.83
CA SER A 7 4.45 8.08 -15.10
C SER A 7 4.53 7.24 -13.83
N VAL A 8 3.39 6.69 -13.41
CA VAL A 8 3.26 5.88 -12.21
C VAL A 8 2.94 4.44 -12.61
N GLY A 9 3.71 3.49 -12.07
CA GLY A 9 3.40 2.08 -12.13
C GLY A 9 2.65 1.64 -10.87
N ILE A 10 1.62 0.83 -11.03
CA ILE A 10 0.92 0.17 -9.93
C ILE A 10 1.03 -1.34 -10.06
N VAL A 11 1.25 -2.02 -8.94
CA VAL A 11 1.35 -3.48 -8.91
C VAL A 11 0.28 -4.01 -7.98
N GLN A 12 -0.83 -4.46 -8.59
CA GLN A 12 -1.91 -5.19 -7.91
C GLN A 12 -1.59 -6.68 -7.99
N GLN A 13 -1.22 -7.31 -6.89
CA GLN A 13 -0.78 -8.69 -6.86
C GLN A 13 -1.69 -9.57 -5.99
N LYS A 14 -1.83 -10.84 -6.41
CA LYS A 14 -2.31 -11.92 -5.56
C LYS A 14 -1.12 -12.59 -4.89
N ASN A 15 -1.11 -12.66 -3.57
CA ASN A 15 -0.02 -13.28 -2.81
C ASN A 15 -0.26 -14.78 -2.56
N GLY A 16 0.83 -15.50 -2.44
CA GLY A 16 0.90 -16.89 -1.99
C GLY A 16 1.64 -17.01 -0.65
N ASN A 17 1.72 -18.23 -0.12
CA ASN A 17 2.42 -18.53 1.13
C ASN A 17 3.95 -18.36 1.05
N ASN A 18 4.53 -18.48 -0.14
CA ASN A 18 5.97 -18.40 -0.32
C ASN A 18 6.42 -16.96 -0.54
N MET A 19 7.15 -16.41 0.41
CA MET A 19 7.66 -15.04 0.37
C MET A 19 8.63 -14.81 -0.80
N GLU A 20 9.50 -15.75 -1.10
CA GLU A 20 10.46 -15.61 -2.20
C GLU A 20 9.74 -15.54 -3.55
N GLU A 21 8.76 -16.43 -3.79
CA GLU A 21 7.95 -16.36 -5.00
C GLU A 21 7.15 -15.06 -5.13
N ASN A 22 6.64 -14.54 -4.01
CA ASN A 22 5.96 -13.24 -4.00
C ASN A 22 6.93 -12.11 -4.41
N ARG A 23 8.14 -12.10 -3.84
CA ARG A 23 9.19 -11.13 -4.14
C ARG A 23 9.69 -11.20 -5.58
N GLU A 24 9.87 -12.41 -6.12
CA GLU A 24 10.25 -12.59 -7.53
C GLU A 24 9.19 -12.02 -8.48
N ARG A 25 7.91 -12.28 -8.20
CA ARG A 25 6.80 -11.70 -8.98
C ARG A 25 6.77 -10.17 -8.87
N LEU A 26 6.97 -9.63 -7.65
CA LEU A 26 7.04 -8.18 -7.45
C LEU A 26 8.20 -7.56 -8.21
N ALA A 27 9.39 -8.17 -8.15
CA ALA A 27 10.55 -7.71 -8.91
C ALA A 27 10.31 -7.73 -10.42
N ALA A 28 9.62 -8.76 -10.94
CA ALA A 28 9.24 -8.84 -12.35
C ALA A 28 8.22 -7.74 -12.72
N SER A 29 7.23 -7.50 -11.87
CA SER A 29 6.23 -6.44 -12.07
C SER A 29 6.84 -5.04 -12.01
N ILE A 30 7.80 -4.78 -11.10
CA ILE A 30 8.52 -3.51 -11.03
C ILE A 30 9.30 -3.27 -12.34
N ARG A 31 10.01 -4.30 -12.86
CA ARG A 31 10.68 -4.22 -14.17
C ARG A 31 9.72 -3.95 -15.31
N GLU A 32 8.54 -4.59 -15.29
CA GLU A 32 7.49 -4.35 -16.29
C GLU A 32 6.99 -2.90 -16.24
N CYS A 33 6.71 -2.34 -15.05
CA CYS A 33 6.37 -0.93 -14.88
C CYS A 33 7.45 -0.03 -15.46
N LYS A 34 8.73 -0.29 -15.14
CA LYS A 34 9.86 0.46 -15.70
C LYS A 34 9.90 0.39 -17.22
N SER A 35 9.70 -0.78 -17.81
CA SER A 35 9.72 -0.96 -19.26
C SER A 35 8.61 -0.17 -19.98
N LYS A 36 7.52 0.11 -19.27
CA LYS A 36 6.40 0.98 -19.71
C LYS A 36 6.64 2.47 -19.42
N GLY A 37 7.80 2.83 -18.84
CA GLY A 37 8.21 4.21 -18.60
C GLY A 37 7.87 4.74 -17.20
N ALA A 38 7.49 3.89 -16.25
CA ALA A 38 7.22 4.32 -14.88
C ALA A 38 8.49 4.91 -14.22
N ARG A 39 8.31 6.01 -13.50
CA ARG A 39 9.32 6.66 -12.67
C ARG A 39 9.06 6.50 -11.18
N LEU A 40 7.82 6.23 -10.83
CA LEU A 40 7.34 5.89 -9.50
C LEU A 40 6.59 4.56 -9.60
N VAL A 41 6.91 3.60 -8.74
CA VAL A 41 6.19 2.33 -8.65
C VAL A 41 5.64 2.17 -7.25
N VAL A 42 4.37 1.78 -7.14
CA VAL A 42 3.69 1.60 -5.85
C VAL A 42 3.25 0.15 -5.73
N LEU A 43 3.62 -0.48 -4.62
CA LEU A 43 3.21 -1.82 -4.23
C LEU A 43 2.02 -1.76 -3.25
N GLN A 44 1.33 -2.87 -3.09
CA GLN A 44 0.25 -3.03 -2.11
C GLN A 44 0.77 -3.12 -0.67
N GLU A 45 -0.12 -3.04 0.30
CA GLU A 45 0.21 -3.16 1.74
C GLU A 45 0.69 -4.57 2.10
N LEU A 46 1.74 -4.68 2.95
CA LEU A 46 2.30 -5.93 3.48
C LEU A 46 2.55 -6.98 2.38
N HIS A 47 3.11 -6.55 1.28
CA HIS A 47 3.14 -7.26 -0.01
C HIS A 47 4.02 -8.53 -0.06
N ASP A 48 4.86 -8.79 0.95
CA ASP A 48 5.80 -9.92 0.94
C ASP A 48 5.13 -11.29 1.14
N GLY A 49 3.93 -11.34 1.70
CA GLY A 49 3.24 -12.58 2.01
C GLY A 49 1.72 -12.48 2.05
N LEU A 50 1.07 -13.55 2.48
CA LEU A 50 -0.35 -13.52 2.81
C LEU A 50 -0.60 -12.49 3.90
N TYR A 51 -1.79 -11.90 3.86
CA TYR A 51 -2.26 -11.00 4.91
C TYR A 51 -2.54 -11.79 6.18
N PHE A 52 -1.65 -11.67 7.14
CA PHE A 52 -1.64 -12.49 8.35
C PHE A 52 -2.54 -11.96 9.47
N CYS A 53 -3.02 -10.71 9.35
CA CYS A 53 -3.87 -10.11 10.39
C CYS A 53 -5.32 -10.64 10.38
N GLN A 54 -5.59 -11.71 9.64
CA GLN A 54 -6.89 -12.41 9.65
C GLN A 54 -7.20 -13.05 11.02
N THR A 55 -6.16 -13.36 11.78
CA THR A 55 -6.22 -13.97 13.11
C THR A 55 -5.19 -13.35 14.04
N GLU A 56 -5.39 -13.50 15.35
CA GLU A 56 -4.44 -13.12 16.39
C GLU A 56 -3.53 -14.32 16.69
N ASP A 57 -2.32 -14.34 16.12
CA ASP A 57 -1.37 -15.42 16.26
C ASP A 57 0.04 -14.86 16.55
N VAL A 58 0.59 -15.21 17.71
CA VAL A 58 1.89 -14.73 18.17
C VAL A 58 3.04 -15.18 17.27
N ASP A 59 2.91 -16.29 16.55
CA ASP A 59 3.95 -16.80 15.67
C ASP A 59 4.17 -15.89 14.45
N ASN A 60 3.18 -15.07 14.10
CA ASN A 60 3.30 -14.09 13.03
C ASN A 60 4.29 -12.95 13.35
N PHE A 61 4.63 -12.71 14.63
CA PHE A 61 5.66 -11.72 14.97
C PHE A 61 7.06 -12.08 14.42
N ASP A 62 7.30 -13.35 14.14
CA ASP A 62 8.56 -13.81 13.50
C ASP A 62 8.70 -13.35 12.04
N ARG A 63 7.61 -12.89 11.42
CA ARG A 63 7.61 -12.29 10.07
C ARG A 63 8.09 -10.85 10.05
N ALA A 64 8.15 -10.20 11.22
CA ALA A 64 8.53 -8.79 11.33
C ALA A 64 10.03 -8.59 11.03
N VAL A 65 10.34 -7.54 10.28
CA VAL A 65 11.69 -7.22 9.81
C VAL A 65 12.18 -5.90 10.40
N GLU A 66 13.48 -5.81 10.63
CA GLU A 66 14.11 -4.53 10.98
C GLU A 66 14.17 -3.61 9.75
N ILE A 67 14.06 -2.32 9.99
CA ILE A 67 14.20 -1.26 8.98
C ILE A 67 15.24 -0.24 9.45
N PRO A 68 16.44 -0.18 8.81
CA PRO A 68 16.90 -0.99 7.68
C PRO A 68 17.23 -2.46 8.03
N GLY A 69 17.20 -3.34 7.03
CA GLY A 69 17.51 -4.77 7.14
C GLY A 69 17.32 -5.49 5.81
N ALA A 70 17.41 -6.82 5.80
CA ALA A 70 17.44 -7.63 4.58
C ALA A 70 16.27 -7.35 3.60
N SER A 71 15.05 -7.09 4.11
CA SER A 71 13.92 -6.75 3.22
C SER A 71 14.09 -5.38 2.58
N THR A 72 14.58 -4.39 3.33
CA THR A 72 14.88 -3.07 2.76
C THR A 72 16.04 -3.11 1.79
N ASP A 73 17.05 -3.94 2.04
CA ASP A 73 18.19 -4.12 1.12
C ASP A 73 17.73 -4.70 -0.21
N PHE A 74 16.83 -5.69 -0.18
CA PHE A 74 16.24 -6.28 -1.38
C PHE A 74 15.50 -5.26 -2.25
N TYR A 75 14.61 -4.44 -1.66
CA TYR A 75 13.85 -3.44 -2.41
C TYR A 75 14.70 -2.23 -2.82
N SER A 76 15.69 -1.84 -2.01
CA SER A 76 16.69 -0.84 -2.34
C SER A 76 17.46 -1.23 -3.61
N GLU A 77 17.91 -2.48 -3.70
CA GLU A 77 18.63 -3.00 -4.86
C GLU A 77 17.76 -2.98 -6.13
N ILE A 78 16.47 -3.34 -6.01
CA ILE A 78 15.52 -3.28 -7.14
C ILE A 78 15.30 -1.84 -7.56
N ALA A 79 15.04 -0.92 -6.63
CA ALA A 79 14.82 0.49 -6.91
C ALA A 79 16.03 1.10 -7.64
N ARG A 80 17.24 0.77 -7.19
CA ARG A 80 18.50 1.19 -7.81
C ARG A 80 18.69 0.61 -9.20
N HIS A 81 18.46 -0.70 -9.37
CA HIS A 81 18.68 -1.38 -10.66
C HIS A 81 17.70 -0.92 -11.73
N GLU A 82 16.44 -0.73 -11.34
CA GLU A 82 15.38 -0.28 -12.25
C GLU A 82 15.31 1.27 -12.34
N GLU A 83 16.10 2.00 -11.56
CA GLU A 83 16.09 3.48 -11.52
C GLU A 83 14.68 4.05 -11.35
N VAL A 84 13.91 3.53 -10.39
CA VAL A 84 12.55 3.97 -10.05
C VAL A 84 12.46 4.40 -8.60
N VAL A 85 11.64 5.40 -8.30
CA VAL A 85 11.18 5.63 -6.93
C VAL A 85 10.21 4.50 -6.60
N LEU A 86 10.40 3.82 -5.47
CA LEU A 86 9.63 2.64 -5.10
C LEU A 86 8.97 2.83 -3.75
N VAL A 87 7.64 2.67 -3.70
CA VAL A 87 6.85 2.66 -2.46
C VAL A 87 6.48 1.23 -2.10
N THR A 88 6.92 0.79 -0.94
CA THR A 88 6.70 -0.56 -0.38
C THR A 88 5.92 -0.48 0.94
N SER A 89 5.52 -1.62 1.50
CA SER A 89 4.89 -1.70 2.83
C SER A 89 5.33 -2.99 3.53
N LEU A 90 5.88 -2.85 4.74
CA LEU A 90 6.53 -3.93 5.47
C LEU A 90 6.01 -4.02 6.91
N PHE A 91 6.09 -5.22 7.50
CA PHE A 91 5.89 -5.44 8.93
C PHE A 91 7.19 -5.09 9.67
N GLU A 92 7.27 -3.87 10.23
CA GLU A 92 8.46 -3.36 10.91
C GLU A 92 8.57 -3.89 12.35
N LYS A 93 9.70 -4.49 12.68
CA LYS A 93 10.16 -4.72 14.06
C LYS A 93 11.06 -3.55 14.48
N ARG A 94 10.50 -2.57 15.19
CA ARG A 94 11.25 -1.40 15.63
C ARG A 94 12.13 -1.68 16.85
N ALA A 95 11.60 -2.49 17.75
CA ALA A 95 12.26 -2.96 18.96
C ALA A 95 11.55 -4.23 19.48
N PRO A 96 12.10 -4.96 20.44
CA PRO A 96 11.39 -6.05 21.09
C PRO A 96 10.04 -5.58 21.65
N GLY A 97 8.94 -6.20 21.20
CA GLY A 97 7.57 -5.85 21.62
C GLY A 97 6.99 -4.58 20.98
N LEU A 98 7.69 -3.96 20.02
CA LEU A 98 7.22 -2.75 19.34
C LEU A 98 7.27 -2.95 17.82
N TYR A 99 6.10 -3.01 17.22
CA TYR A 99 5.93 -3.33 15.80
C TYR A 99 5.02 -2.33 15.10
N HIS A 100 5.24 -2.13 13.80
CA HIS A 100 4.44 -1.22 12.99
C HIS A 100 4.16 -1.80 11.60
N ASN A 101 3.05 -1.37 11.02
CA ASN A 101 2.82 -1.46 9.58
C ASN A 101 3.45 -0.22 8.94
N THR A 102 4.49 -0.41 8.14
CA THR A 102 5.36 0.69 7.71
C THR A 102 5.50 0.73 6.19
N ALA A 103 5.06 1.82 5.57
CA ALA A 103 5.44 2.13 4.20
C ALA A 103 6.88 2.64 4.17
N VAL A 104 7.68 2.09 3.25
CA VAL A 104 9.09 2.47 3.04
C VAL A 104 9.25 2.95 1.61
N VAL A 105 9.87 4.11 1.45
CA VAL A 105 10.10 4.72 0.15
C VAL A 105 11.58 4.72 -0.17
N PHE A 106 11.91 4.18 -1.33
CA PHE A 106 13.26 4.19 -1.88
C PHE A 106 13.34 5.19 -3.02
N GLU A 107 14.42 5.96 -3.05
CA GLU A 107 14.81 6.78 -4.19
C GLU A 107 15.33 5.89 -5.32
N LYS A 108 15.34 6.41 -6.55
CA LYS A 108 15.80 5.70 -7.76
C LYS A 108 17.27 5.26 -7.74
N ASP A 109 18.08 5.79 -6.82
CA ASP A 109 19.44 5.34 -6.58
C ASP A 109 19.54 4.22 -5.53
N GLY A 110 18.38 3.77 -5.00
CA GLY A 110 18.25 2.76 -3.95
C GLY A 110 18.37 3.31 -2.53
N SER A 111 18.66 4.59 -2.34
CA SER A 111 18.70 5.16 -1.00
C SER A 111 17.30 5.19 -0.38
N LEU A 112 17.25 5.02 0.94
CA LEU A 112 16.01 5.14 1.70
C LEU A 112 15.60 6.62 1.78
N ALA A 113 14.59 7.01 0.99
CA ALA A 113 14.08 8.38 0.97
C ALA A 113 13.31 8.73 2.24
N GLY A 114 12.58 7.76 2.80
CA GLY A 114 11.83 7.94 4.03
C GLY A 114 10.92 6.77 4.35
N LYS A 115 10.19 6.90 5.45
CA LYS A 115 9.17 5.92 5.84
C LYS A 115 8.00 6.58 6.56
N TYR A 116 6.83 5.95 6.43
CA TYR A 116 5.61 6.32 7.16
C TYR A 116 5.07 5.10 7.90
N ARG A 117 4.81 5.21 9.19
CA ARG A 117 4.16 4.20 10.01
C ARG A 117 2.67 4.46 10.05
N LYS A 118 1.87 3.47 9.67
CA LYS A 118 0.40 3.54 9.64
C LYS A 118 -0.13 4.09 10.96
N MET A 119 -0.90 5.17 10.89
CA MET A 119 -1.42 5.86 12.08
C MET A 119 -2.73 5.24 12.54
N HIS A 120 -3.65 4.95 11.61
CA HIS A 120 -4.96 4.41 11.92
C HIS A 120 -4.93 2.89 11.75
N ILE A 121 -5.03 2.17 12.85
CA ILE A 121 -4.92 0.71 12.89
C ILE A 121 -6.32 0.12 13.08
N PRO A 122 -6.83 -0.70 12.10
CA PRO A 122 -8.14 -1.34 12.21
C PRO A 122 -8.14 -2.48 13.23
N ASP A 123 -9.34 -2.83 13.69
CA ASP A 123 -9.61 -3.94 14.60
C ASP A 123 -10.99 -4.54 14.30
N ASP A 124 -11.19 -4.86 13.03
CA ASP A 124 -12.42 -5.47 12.54
C ASP A 124 -12.24 -6.99 12.34
N PRO A 125 -13.32 -7.77 12.23
CA PRO A 125 -13.22 -9.19 11.91
C PRO A 125 -12.36 -9.45 10.68
N ALA A 126 -11.39 -10.37 10.80
CA ALA A 126 -10.35 -10.68 9.83
C ALA A 126 -9.35 -9.54 9.52
N TYR A 127 -9.39 -8.44 10.28
CA TYR A 127 -8.43 -7.31 10.22
C TYR A 127 -7.94 -6.93 11.61
N TYR A 128 -7.46 -7.91 12.38
CA TYR A 128 -6.98 -7.75 13.78
C TYR A 128 -5.60 -7.10 13.83
N GLU A 129 -5.45 -5.95 13.16
CA GLU A 129 -4.17 -5.26 13.07
C GLU A 129 -3.70 -4.69 14.41
N LYS A 130 -4.61 -4.33 15.32
CA LYS A 130 -4.24 -3.83 16.65
C LYS A 130 -3.51 -4.86 17.51
N PHE A 131 -3.69 -6.15 17.24
CA PHE A 131 -2.91 -7.20 17.91
C PHE A 131 -1.42 -7.11 17.52
N TYR A 132 -1.12 -6.72 16.29
CA TYR A 132 0.23 -6.71 15.73
C TYR A 132 0.90 -5.34 15.79
N PHE A 133 0.19 -4.25 15.51
CA PHE A 133 0.79 -2.97 15.21
C PHE A 133 0.47 -1.89 16.23
N THR A 134 1.52 -1.20 16.65
CA THR A 134 1.41 0.07 17.34
C THR A 134 1.14 1.18 16.32
N PRO A 135 0.23 2.14 16.59
CA PRO A 135 0.05 3.31 15.76
C PRO A 135 1.35 4.06 15.48
N GLY A 136 1.43 4.67 14.31
CA GLY A 136 2.59 5.48 13.91
C GLY A 136 2.79 6.70 14.80
N ASP A 137 4.03 7.13 14.94
CA ASP A 137 4.46 8.23 15.81
C ASP A 137 5.24 9.33 15.08
N SER A 138 5.37 9.24 13.74
CA SER A 138 6.14 10.19 12.93
C SER A 138 5.31 11.37 12.39
N GLY A 139 4.01 11.41 12.70
CA GLY A 139 3.08 12.41 12.14
C GLY A 139 2.83 12.22 10.64
N PHE A 140 2.22 13.24 10.04
CA PHE A 140 1.84 13.25 8.62
C PHE A 140 2.78 14.16 7.83
N MET A 141 3.95 13.63 7.45
CA MET A 141 4.97 14.37 6.71
C MET A 141 5.23 13.73 5.37
N PRO A 142 5.12 14.49 4.25
CA PRO A 142 5.45 13.98 2.92
C PRO A 142 6.92 13.61 2.81
N ILE A 143 7.20 12.59 1.98
CA ILE A 143 8.54 12.12 1.70
C ILE A 143 9.04 12.75 0.40
N GLU A 144 10.18 13.45 0.44
CA GLU A 144 10.78 14.07 -0.74
C GLU A 144 11.50 13.02 -1.59
N THR A 145 11.21 13.01 -2.89
CA THR A 145 11.83 12.10 -3.87
C THR A 145 12.03 12.81 -5.20
N SER A 146 12.79 12.19 -6.11
CA SER A 146 12.91 12.66 -7.50
C SER A 146 11.60 12.57 -8.29
N ALA A 147 10.61 11.83 -7.80
CA ALA A 147 9.27 11.74 -8.34
C ALA A 147 8.33 12.86 -7.84
N GLY A 148 8.71 13.58 -6.78
CA GLY A 148 7.95 14.63 -6.12
C GLY A 148 7.87 14.41 -4.61
N LYS A 149 7.07 15.22 -3.92
CA LYS A 149 6.78 15.07 -2.49
C LYS A 149 5.59 14.14 -2.31
N LEU A 150 5.85 12.92 -1.83
CA LEU A 150 4.87 11.85 -1.71
C LEU A 150 4.18 11.91 -0.35
N GLY A 151 2.88 12.14 -0.33
CA GLY A 151 2.02 11.97 0.85
C GLY A 151 1.65 10.50 1.02
N VAL A 152 2.56 9.70 1.59
CA VAL A 152 2.36 8.26 1.75
C VAL A 152 1.58 7.98 3.04
N LEU A 153 0.47 7.30 2.89
CA LEU A 153 -0.44 6.83 3.92
C LEU A 153 -0.70 5.34 3.68
N VAL A 154 -1.31 4.61 4.63
CA VAL A 154 -1.52 3.17 4.47
C VAL A 154 -2.96 2.78 4.80
N CYS A 155 -3.64 2.14 3.85
CA CYS A 155 -4.92 1.42 3.98
C CYS A 155 -5.98 2.16 4.81
N TRP A 156 -6.18 1.79 6.09
CA TRP A 156 -7.20 2.37 6.97
C TRP A 156 -7.13 3.90 7.09
N ASP A 157 -5.94 4.52 6.88
CA ASP A 157 -5.78 5.97 6.79
C ASP A 157 -6.67 6.59 5.70
N GLN A 158 -7.13 5.81 4.71
CA GLN A 158 -8.02 6.23 3.62
C GLN A 158 -9.37 6.76 4.11
N TRP A 159 -9.82 6.31 5.28
CA TRP A 159 -11.11 6.71 5.85
C TRP A 159 -11.05 8.01 6.64
N TYR A 160 -9.85 8.55 6.87
CA TYR A 160 -9.59 9.73 7.70
C TYR A 160 -9.15 10.93 6.85
N PRO A 161 -10.09 11.86 6.53
CA PRO A 161 -9.76 13.04 5.71
C PRO A 161 -8.71 13.94 6.35
N GLU A 162 -8.55 13.89 7.68
CA GLU A 162 -7.52 14.61 8.43
C GLU A 162 -6.12 14.23 7.97
N ALA A 163 -5.85 12.94 7.76
CA ALA A 163 -4.54 12.44 7.31
C ALA A 163 -4.17 13.03 5.93
N ALA A 164 -5.09 12.93 4.96
CA ALA A 164 -4.91 13.49 3.63
C ALA A 164 -4.71 15.02 3.66
N ARG A 165 -5.51 15.72 4.48
CA ARG A 165 -5.40 17.18 4.64
C ARG A 165 -4.07 17.59 5.24
N LEU A 166 -3.59 16.89 6.26
CA LEU A 166 -2.31 17.21 6.90
C LEU A 166 -1.14 16.98 5.95
N MET A 167 -1.15 15.88 5.17
CA MET A 167 -0.15 15.64 4.11
C MET A 167 -0.17 16.78 3.08
N ALA A 168 -1.34 17.21 2.61
CA ALA A 168 -1.47 18.31 1.66
C ALA A 168 -0.92 19.63 2.22
N LEU A 169 -1.27 19.97 3.48
CA LEU A 169 -0.78 21.18 4.15
C LEU A 169 0.72 21.15 4.39
N ALA A 170 1.30 19.95 4.57
CA ALA A 170 2.75 19.76 4.67
C ALA A 170 3.48 19.78 3.32
N GLY A 171 2.73 19.97 2.21
CA GLY A 171 3.28 20.17 0.88
C GLY A 171 3.39 18.91 0.02
N ALA A 172 2.61 17.87 0.31
CA ALA A 172 2.49 16.72 -0.59
C ALA A 172 2.05 17.16 -1.98
N GLU A 173 2.61 16.54 -3.01
CA GLU A 173 2.25 16.76 -4.42
C GLU A 173 1.33 15.65 -4.95
N MET A 174 1.24 14.54 -4.25
CA MET A 174 0.31 13.42 -4.50
C MET A 174 0.05 12.64 -3.22
N LEU A 175 -1.07 11.93 -3.16
CA LEU A 175 -1.42 11.01 -2.07
C LEU A 175 -1.25 9.57 -2.55
N ILE A 176 -0.65 8.71 -1.72
CA ILE A 176 -0.36 7.32 -2.05
C ILE A 176 -0.81 6.41 -0.91
N TYR A 177 -1.53 5.33 -1.26
CA TYR A 177 -2.09 4.38 -0.31
C TYR A 177 -1.80 2.93 -0.71
N PRO A 178 -0.69 2.32 -0.26
CA PRO A 178 -0.61 0.86 -0.15
C PRO A 178 -1.78 0.31 0.67
N THR A 179 -2.48 -0.70 0.17
CA THR A 179 -3.77 -1.13 0.73
C THR A 179 -3.90 -2.65 0.74
N ALA A 180 -4.64 -3.16 1.74
CA ALA A 180 -5.10 -4.54 1.84
C ALA A 180 -6.55 -4.53 2.34
N ILE A 181 -7.52 -4.46 1.42
CA ILE A 181 -8.94 -4.43 1.73
C ILE A 181 -9.72 -5.36 0.81
N GLY A 182 -10.69 -6.06 1.38
CA GLY A 182 -11.52 -7.03 0.68
C GLY A 182 -12.93 -7.08 1.25
N TRP A 183 -13.73 -7.99 0.72
CA TRP A 183 -15.11 -8.19 1.14
C TRP A 183 -15.22 -9.19 2.29
N GLU A 184 -16.14 -8.95 3.18
CA GLU A 184 -16.62 -9.93 4.12
C GLU A 184 -17.33 -11.05 3.35
N SER A 185 -17.04 -12.31 3.67
CA SER A 185 -17.60 -13.47 2.96
C SER A 185 -19.12 -13.60 3.11
N SER A 186 -19.68 -13.03 4.18
CA SER A 186 -21.11 -13.03 4.48
C SER A 186 -21.92 -11.95 3.75
N ASP A 187 -21.26 -10.95 3.16
CA ASP A 187 -21.94 -9.85 2.50
C ASP A 187 -22.58 -10.28 1.18
N ASN A 188 -23.78 -9.78 0.94
CA ASN A 188 -24.42 -9.90 -0.37
C ASN A 188 -23.80 -8.95 -1.41
N ASP A 189 -24.15 -9.12 -2.68
CA ASP A 189 -23.54 -8.35 -3.76
C ASP A 189 -23.85 -6.86 -3.68
N ASP A 190 -25.03 -6.47 -3.20
CA ASP A 190 -25.38 -5.04 -3.01
C ASP A 190 -24.52 -4.40 -1.92
N GLU A 191 -24.25 -5.11 -0.82
CA GLU A 191 -23.38 -4.61 0.24
C GLU A 191 -21.94 -4.52 -0.25
N LYS A 192 -21.44 -5.53 -0.93
CA LYS A 192 -20.11 -5.51 -1.55
C LYS A 192 -19.92 -4.31 -2.48
N GLN A 193 -20.93 -4.02 -3.29
CA GLN A 193 -20.86 -2.86 -4.18
C GLN A 193 -20.86 -1.54 -3.40
N ARG A 194 -21.70 -1.40 -2.35
CA ARG A 194 -21.74 -0.20 -1.50
C ARG A 194 -20.40 0.07 -0.81
N GLN A 195 -19.75 -0.98 -0.28
CA GLN A 195 -18.45 -0.87 0.38
C GLN A 195 -17.36 -0.40 -0.60
N LEU A 196 -17.33 -1.00 -1.78
CA LEU A 196 -16.37 -0.63 -2.83
C LEU A 196 -16.59 0.80 -3.31
N ASP A 197 -17.84 1.21 -3.52
CA ASP A 197 -18.17 2.57 -3.94
C ASP A 197 -17.82 3.61 -2.85
N ALA A 198 -18.06 3.28 -1.57
CA ALA A 198 -17.68 4.13 -0.45
C ALA A 198 -16.14 4.32 -0.39
N TRP A 199 -15.38 3.22 -0.53
CA TRP A 199 -13.92 3.25 -0.54
C TRP A 199 -13.33 4.11 -1.67
N ILE A 200 -13.86 3.98 -2.87
CA ILE A 200 -13.43 4.81 -4.01
C ILE A 200 -13.85 6.27 -3.80
N THR A 201 -15.08 6.49 -3.31
CA THR A 201 -15.66 7.84 -3.15
C THR A 201 -14.89 8.67 -2.13
N VAL A 202 -14.58 8.10 -0.95
CA VAL A 202 -13.85 8.84 0.10
C VAL A 202 -12.48 9.29 -0.40
N GLN A 203 -11.76 8.44 -1.10
CA GLN A 203 -10.44 8.75 -1.63
C GLN A 203 -10.48 9.78 -2.76
N ARG A 204 -11.43 9.66 -3.68
CA ARG A 204 -11.67 10.72 -4.68
C ARG A 204 -12.03 12.05 -4.01
N GLY A 205 -12.78 12.01 -2.91
CA GLY A 205 -13.04 13.17 -2.08
C GLY A 205 -11.76 13.82 -1.53
N HIS A 206 -10.77 13.01 -1.11
CA HIS A 206 -9.46 13.53 -0.69
C HIS A 206 -8.71 14.21 -1.83
N ALA A 207 -8.73 13.61 -3.03
CA ALA A 207 -8.11 14.20 -4.21
C ALA A 207 -8.71 15.57 -4.51
N VAL A 208 -10.04 15.68 -4.59
CA VAL A 208 -10.79 16.92 -4.86
C VAL A 208 -10.56 17.96 -3.77
N ALA A 209 -10.71 17.55 -2.50
CA ALA A 209 -10.63 18.48 -1.36
C ALA A 209 -9.23 19.07 -1.17
N ASN A 210 -8.18 18.42 -1.68
CA ASN A 210 -6.79 18.85 -1.55
C ASN A 210 -6.19 19.32 -2.87
N GLY A 211 -6.86 19.10 -4.01
CA GLY A 211 -6.33 19.42 -5.34
C GLY A 211 -5.10 18.58 -5.72
N LEU A 212 -5.03 17.33 -5.25
CA LEU A 212 -3.89 16.42 -5.43
C LEU A 212 -4.30 15.14 -6.16
N PRO A 213 -3.49 14.59 -7.07
CA PRO A 213 -3.71 13.24 -7.57
C PRO A 213 -3.55 12.22 -6.44
N LEU A 214 -4.26 11.09 -6.58
CA LEU A 214 -4.25 10.02 -5.59
C LEU A 214 -4.05 8.67 -6.27
N ILE A 215 -3.24 7.82 -5.64
CA ILE A 215 -2.87 6.47 -6.07
C ILE A 215 -3.21 5.51 -4.94
N ALA A 216 -4.10 4.55 -5.17
CA ALA A 216 -4.43 3.49 -4.24
C ALA A 216 -4.08 2.14 -4.87
N VAL A 217 -3.25 1.35 -4.20
CA VAL A 217 -2.81 0.05 -4.70
C VAL A 217 -3.21 -1.04 -3.71
N ASN A 218 -4.15 -1.88 -4.12
CA ASN A 218 -4.73 -2.92 -3.30
C ASN A 218 -4.27 -4.32 -3.71
N ARG A 219 -4.44 -5.27 -2.81
CA ARG A 219 -4.36 -6.70 -3.08
C ARG A 219 -5.53 -7.17 -3.93
N THR A 220 -5.38 -8.32 -4.59
CA THR A 220 -6.46 -8.98 -5.33
C THR A 220 -6.49 -10.48 -5.07
N GLY A 221 -7.65 -11.07 -5.31
CA GLY A 221 -7.88 -12.51 -5.21
C GLY A 221 -8.13 -12.99 -3.78
N HIS A 222 -8.41 -14.27 -3.66
CA HIS A 222 -8.66 -14.90 -2.37
C HIS A 222 -7.33 -15.28 -1.70
N GLU A 223 -7.14 -14.85 -0.46
CA GLU A 223 -6.06 -15.29 0.43
C GLU A 223 -6.66 -16.11 1.58
N SER A 224 -6.28 -17.39 1.64
CA SER A 224 -6.70 -18.28 2.71
C SER A 224 -6.05 -17.90 4.04
N ASP A 225 -6.73 -18.17 5.13
CA ASP A 225 -6.14 -18.18 6.47
C ASP A 225 -5.39 -19.51 6.69
N PRO A 226 -4.05 -19.51 6.85
CA PRO A 226 -3.29 -20.75 7.06
C PRO A 226 -3.65 -21.49 8.35
N SER A 227 -4.17 -20.77 9.35
CA SER A 227 -4.60 -21.38 10.62
C SER A 227 -5.94 -22.13 10.52
N GLY A 228 -6.73 -21.85 9.47
CA GLY A 228 -8.05 -22.42 9.27
C GLY A 228 -9.13 -21.89 10.22
N GLN A 229 -8.86 -20.82 10.96
CA GLN A 229 -9.83 -20.19 11.88
C GLN A 229 -10.85 -19.33 11.13
N THR A 230 -10.48 -18.83 9.95
CA THR A 230 -11.34 -18.03 9.08
C THR A 230 -11.46 -18.66 7.69
N ASN A 231 -12.44 -18.18 6.91
CA ASN A 231 -12.60 -18.59 5.50
C ASN A 231 -11.63 -17.87 4.55
N GLY A 232 -10.72 -17.06 5.07
CA GLY A 232 -9.88 -16.20 4.26
C GLY A 232 -10.58 -14.91 3.85
N ILE A 233 -9.85 -14.04 3.16
CA ILE A 233 -10.34 -12.76 2.65
C ILE A 233 -10.34 -12.78 1.12
N GLN A 234 -11.46 -12.36 0.52
CA GLN A 234 -11.53 -12.03 -0.90
C GLN A 234 -11.14 -10.56 -1.09
N PHE A 235 -9.87 -10.29 -1.34
CA PHE A 235 -9.40 -8.95 -1.67
C PHE A 235 -10.00 -8.48 -2.99
N TRP A 236 -10.52 -7.26 -3.01
CA TRP A 236 -11.34 -6.80 -4.14
C TRP A 236 -10.58 -6.10 -5.27
N GLY A 237 -9.24 -6.05 -5.21
CA GLY A 237 -8.47 -5.39 -6.26
C GLY A 237 -8.86 -3.92 -6.42
N ASN A 238 -9.27 -3.55 -7.61
CA ASN A 238 -9.72 -2.19 -7.94
C ASN A 238 -8.70 -1.10 -7.59
N SER A 239 -7.40 -1.42 -7.62
CA SER A 239 -6.35 -0.40 -7.51
C SER A 239 -6.61 0.70 -8.52
N PHE A 240 -6.42 1.97 -8.13
CA PHE A 240 -6.77 3.06 -9.02
C PHE A 240 -5.87 4.28 -8.87
N VAL A 241 -5.91 5.11 -9.91
CA VAL A 241 -5.34 6.44 -9.92
C VAL A 241 -6.44 7.43 -10.27
N CYS A 242 -6.58 8.48 -9.48
CA CYS A 242 -7.44 9.61 -9.84
C CYS A 242 -6.66 10.93 -9.85
N GLY A 243 -7.07 11.83 -10.71
CA GLY A 243 -6.53 13.17 -10.81
C GLY A 243 -7.08 14.11 -9.72
N PRO A 244 -6.56 15.35 -9.68
CA PRO A 244 -6.85 16.30 -8.61
C PRO A 244 -8.30 16.81 -8.58
N GLN A 245 -9.08 16.54 -9.62
CA GLN A 245 -10.53 16.83 -9.65
C GLN A 245 -11.37 15.56 -9.40
N GLY A 246 -10.73 14.47 -8.95
CA GLY A 246 -11.37 13.20 -8.67
C GLY A 246 -11.71 12.39 -9.93
N GLU A 247 -11.25 12.81 -11.10
CA GLU A 247 -11.41 12.07 -12.35
C GLU A 247 -10.63 10.75 -12.28
N MET A 248 -11.28 9.65 -12.68
CA MET A 248 -10.65 8.33 -12.71
C MET A 248 -9.71 8.25 -13.91
N LEU A 249 -8.40 8.24 -13.68
CA LEU A 249 -7.38 8.11 -14.72
C LEU A 249 -7.14 6.64 -15.07
N PHE A 250 -7.18 5.77 -14.06
CA PHE A 250 -7.04 4.32 -14.22
C PHE A 250 -7.75 3.59 -13.09
N ARG A 251 -8.28 2.40 -13.38
CA ARG A 251 -8.80 1.46 -12.39
C ARG A 251 -8.55 0.03 -12.86
N ALA A 252 -7.90 -0.76 -12.03
CA ALA A 252 -7.67 -2.18 -12.24
C ALA A 252 -8.95 -3.00 -12.03
N SER A 253 -8.95 -4.23 -12.51
CA SER A 253 -10.06 -5.19 -12.31
C SER A 253 -10.14 -5.67 -10.85
N ALA A 254 -11.29 -6.22 -10.49
CA ALA A 254 -11.52 -6.76 -9.15
C ALA A 254 -10.79 -8.09 -8.88
N GLY A 255 -10.56 -8.91 -9.92
CA GLY A 255 -10.18 -10.31 -9.72
C GLY A 255 -8.80 -10.71 -10.23
N ASN A 256 -8.11 -9.85 -10.95
CA ASN A 256 -6.85 -10.20 -11.61
C ASN A 256 -5.65 -9.47 -10.96
N ALA A 257 -4.51 -10.13 -10.98
CA ALA A 257 -3.24 -9.44 -10.79
C ALA A 257 -2.96 -8.57 -12.02
N GLU A 258 -2.58 -7.32 -11.80
CA GLU A 258 -2.32 -6.35 -12.88
C GLU A 258 -1.07 -5.54 -12.57
N THR A 259 -0.26 -5.35 -13.60
CA THR A 259 0.91 -4.48 -13.61
C THR A 259 0.74 -3.43 -14.70
N VAL A 260 0.59 -2.18 -14.31
CA VAL A 260 0.28 -1.07 -15.22
C VAL A 260 1.23 0.09 -15.03
#